data_c4960831f9a273fedd82b5984d82778d
#
_entry.id   c4960831f9a273fedd82b5984d82778d
#
_cell.length_a   1.000
_cell.length_b   1.000
_cell.length_c   1.000
_cell.angle_alpha   90.00
_cell.angle_beta   90.00
_cell.angle_gamma   90.00
#
_symmetry.space_group_name_H-M   'P 1'
#
loop_
_entity.id
_entity.type
_entity.pdbx_description
1 polymer ?
#
loop_
_entity_poly.entity_id
_entity_poly.type
_entity_poly.pdbx_seq_one_letter_code
_entity_poly.pdbx_strand_id
1 'polypeptide(L)'
;MKPILEISNLRIERGGVKILTDVSWRVARGQHWVILGANGSGKTSLLSALTGYLMPTAGEVFLLGETYGKSDWRELRKKIGLVSSSVRQMMADDEPALETVASGKYAMIDFWGRVSRAEKSQALKLLRQVECEYLAARPWRVLSQGERQRVLIGRALMAKPRVLILDEPCAGLDPAAREHFLQFLQRLGKNKNSPTLVLVTHHVEEIMPVFSHLLVLKNGKVLAAEKKSSVLNSKILSQTFGAKVKVQLKLKRYSMAVLSRSSAIT
;
A
#
# COMPACT_ATOMS: atom_id res chain seq x y z
N MET A 1 21.75 8.07 7.24
CA MET A 1 20.39 8.25 7.79
C MET A 1 19.87 6.91 8.24
N LYS A 2 19.27 6.82 9.44
CA LYS A 2 18.60 5.58 9.90
C LYS A 2 17.39 5.31 8.99
N PRO A 3 17.19 4.07 8.53
CA PRO A 3 16.01 3.69 7.73
C PRO A 3 14.74 3.83 8.58
N ILE A 4 13.60 4.04 7.94
CA ILE A 4 12.30 3.96 8.61
C ILE A 4 11.76 2.53 8.61
N LEU A 5 12.20 1.73 7.65
CA LEU A 5 11.90 0.31 7.51
C LEU A 5 13.15 -0.39 6.97
N GLU A 6 13.51 -1.50 7.59
CA GLU A 6 14.57 -2.39 7.11
C GLU A 6 14.16 -3.85 7.34
N ILE A 7 14.33 -4.65 6.34
CA ILE A 7 14.11 -6.09 6.37
C ILE A 7 15.42 -6.73 5.98
N SER A 8 15.86 -7.70 6.78
CA SER A 8 17.10 -8.44 6.53
C SER A 8 16.82 -9.94 6.50
N ASN A 9 17.08 -10.55 5.34
CA ASN A 9 17.00 -12.00 5.10
C ASN A 9 15.68 -12.63 5.58
N LEU A 10 14.54 -11.91 5.36
CA LEU A 10 13.24 -12.37 5.80
C LEU A 10 12.85 -13.66 5.10
N ARG A 11 12.47 -14.64 5.90
CA ARG A 11 11.96 -15.93 5.46
C ARG A 11 10.58 -16.18 6.05
N ILE A 12 9.63 -16.60 5.22
CA ILE A 12 8.30 -17.04 5.65
C ILE A 12 8.05 -18.42 5.06
N GLU A 13 7.78 -19.37 5.94
CA GLU A 13 7.42 -20.73 5.56
C GLU A 13 6.18 -21.16 6.34
N ARG A 14 5.21 -21.79 5.67
CA ARG A 14 3.99 -22.32 6.27
C ARG A 14 3.64 -23.66 5.63
N GLY A 15 3.35 -24.67 6.46
CA GLY A 15 2.98 -26.00 5.97
C GLY A 15 4.02 -26.60 5.01
N GLY A 16 5.32 -26.37 5.25
CA GLY A 16 6.40 -26.83 4.36
C GLY A 16 6.57 -26.00 3.06
N VAL A 17 5.70 -25.01 2.82
CA VAL A 17 5.79 -24.15 1.64
C VAL A 17 6.58 -22.88 1.96
N LYS A 18 7.64 -22.61 1.18
CA LYS A 18 8.44 -21.38 1.26
C LYS A 18 7.70 -20.27 0.51
N ILE A 19 7.13 -19.32 1.25
CA ILE A 19 6.38 -18.18 0.70
C ILE A 19 7.31 -17.01 0.40
N LEU A 20 8.24 -16.69 1.32
CA LEU A 20 9.29 -15.70 1.12
C LEU A 20 10.64 -16.32 1.47
N THR A 21 11.67 -16.02 0.66
CA THR A 21 13.02 -16.56 0.81
C THR A 21 14.03 -15.42 0.70
N ASP A 22 14.74 -15.17 1.81
CA ASP A 22 15.85 -14.21 1.91
C ASP A 22 15.51 -12.81 1.35
N VAL A 23 14.30 -12.31 1.70
CA VAL A 23 13.87 -10.98 1.28
C VAL A 23 14.59 -9.93 2.13
N SER A 24 15.36 -9.07 1.46
CA SER A 24 16.01 -7.92 2.09
C SER A 24 15.54 -6.63 1.40
N TRP A 25 15.17 -5.64 2.21
CA TRP A 25 14.62 -4.38 1.72
C TRP A 25 14.85 -3.25 2.72
N ARG A 26 15.22 -2.07 2.22
CA ARG A 26 15.50 -0.90 3.05
C ARG A 26 14.82 0.33 2.51
N VAL A 27 14.08 1.03 3.35
CA VAL A 27 13.36 2.27 3.03
C VAL A 27 13.95 3.42 3.85
N ALA A 28 14.50 4.42 3.18
CA ALA A 28 14.96 5.63 3.85
C ALA A 28 13.82 6.66 3.96
N ARG A 29 13.98 7.59 4.89
CA ARG A 29 13.03 8.69 5.08
C ARG A 29 12.91 9.54 3.81
N GLY A 30 11.68 9.87 3.42
CA GLY A 30 11.39 10.67 2.22
C GLY A 30 11.35 9.88 0.92
N GLN A 31 11.55 8.57 0.95
CA GLN A 31 11.35 7.69 -0.19
C GLN A 31 9.90 7.19 -0.19
N HIS A 32 9.24 7.28 -1.35
CA HIS A 32 7.99 6.56 -1.61
C HIS A 32 8.27 5.37 -2.51
N TRP A 33 7.72 4.21 -2.15
CA TRP A 33 8.03 2.94 -2.76
C TRP A 33 6.82 2.28 -3.40
N VAL A 34 7.08 1.50 -4.42
CA VAL A 34 6.10 0.54 -4.97
C VAL A 34 6.62 -0.87 -4.75
N ILE A 35 5.77 -1.76 -4.26
CA ILE A 35 6.00 -3.21 -4.27
C ILE A 35 5.27 -3.77 -5.49
N LEU A 36 6.03 -4.21 -6.48
CA LEU A 36 5.54 -4.73 -7.75
C LEU A 36 5.78 -6.24 -7.84
N GLY A 37 4.84 -6.97 -8.38
CA GLY A 37 4.99 -8.41 -8.64
C GLY A 37 3.69 -9.04 -9.10
N ALA A 38 3.77 -10.16 -9.79
CA ALA A 38 2.61 -10.96 -10.20
C ALA A 38 1.80 -11.45 -8.99
N ASN A 39 0.58 -11.92 -9.22
CA ASN A 39 -0.19 -12.59 -8.18
C ASN A 39 0.56 -13.83 -7.70
N GLY A 40 0.51 -14.10 -6.39
CA GLY A 40 1.30 -15.18 -5.79
C GLY A 40 2.79 -14.91 -5.59
N SER A 41 3.33 -13.71 -5.91
CA SER A 41 4.75 -13.39 -5.73
C SER A 41 5.17 -13.18 -4.26
N GLY A 42 4.24 -13.17 -3.29
CA GLY A 42 4.51 -13.01 -1.88
C GLY A 42 4.23 -11.61 -1.32
N LYS A 43 3.64 -10.68 -2.09
CA LYS A 43 3.35 -9.30 -1.67
C LYS A 43 2.52 -9.25 -0.38
N THR A 44 1.38 -9.94 -0.33
CA THR A 44 0.49 -9.97 0.84
C THR A 44 1.19 -10.57 2.07
N SER A 45 2.00 -11.61 1.90
CA SER A 45 2.76 -12.21 3.00
C SER A 45 3.83 -11.26 3.54
N LEU A 46 4.50 -10.50 2.66
CA LEU A 46 5.43 -9.45 3.06
C LEU A 46 4.71 -8.36 3.86
N LEU A 47 3.55 -7.88 3.40
CA LEU A 47 2.76 -6.89 4.13
C LEU A 47 2.29 -7.42 5.48
N SER A 48 1.85 -8.67 5.56
CA SER A 48 1.42 -9.30 6.81
C SER A 48 2.56 -9.40 7.82
N ALA A 49 3.78 -9.66 7.36
CA ALA A 49 4.96 -9.63 8.23
C ALA A 49 5.30 -8.21 8.70
N LEU A 50 5.25 -7.21 7.82
CA LEU A 50 5.49 -5.81 8.16
C LEU A 50 4.49 -5.26 9.16
N THR A 51 3.25 -5.67 9.05
CA THR A 51 2.17 -5.24 9.94
C THR A 51 2.02 -6.14 11.18
N GLY A 52 2.88 -7.16 11.33
CA GLY A 52 2.89 -8.06 12.48
C GLY A 52 1.70 -9.01 12.56
N TYR A 53 0.97 -9.22 11.45
CA TYR A 53 -0.06 -10.26 11.37
C TYR A 53 0.51 -11.64 11.05
N LEU A 54 1.73 -11.69 10.51
CA LEU A 54 2.41 -12.94 10.17
C LEU A 54 3.82 -12.92 10.76
N MET A 55 4.09 -13.86 11.66
CA MET A 55 5.41 -13.99 12.28
C MET A 55 6.41 -14.57 11.27
N PRO A 56 7.56 -13.92 11.04
CA PRO A 56 8.64 -14.46 10.23
C PRO A 56 9.14 -15.81 10.75
N THR A 57 9.53 -16.69 9.84
CA THR A 57 10.22 -17.93 10.20
C THR A 57 11.70 -17.67 10.54
N ALA A 58 12.32 -16.71 9.84
CA ALA A 58 13.67 -16.23 10.09
C ALA A 58 13.86 -14.83 9.51
N GLY A 59 14.98 -14.18 9.85
CA GLY A 59 15.31 -12.83 9.44
C GLY A 59 14.80 -11.78 10.43
N GLU A 60 15.13 -10.53 10.18
CA GLU A 60 14.79 -9.42 11.06
C GLU A 60 13.96 -8.37 10.32
N VAL A 61 13.00 -7.78 11.03
CA VAL A 61 12.20 -6.63 10.60
C VAL A 61 12.42 -5.50 11.58
N PHE A 62 12.95 -4.41 11.08
CA PHE A 62 13.13 -3.17 11.81
C PHE A 62 12.17 -2.13 11.26
N LEU A 63 11.42 -1.48 12.13
CA LEU A 63 10.47 -0.44 11.78
C LEU A 63 10.53 0.70 12.78
N LEU A 64 10.78 1.93 12.31
CA LEU A 64 10.73 3.17 13.09
C LEU A 64 11.61 3.17 14.38
N GLY A 65 12.71 2.46 14.39
CA GLY A 65 13.63 2.35 15.51
C GLY A 65 13.48 1.10 16.34
N GLU A 66 12.48 0.28 16.05
CA GLU A 66 12.11 -0.91 16.81
C GLU A 66 12.31 -2.19 16.00
N THR A 67 12.71 -3.26 16.66
CA THR A 67 12.90 -4.56 16.03
C THR A 67 11.75 -5.50 16.37
N TYR A 68 11.25 -6.23 15.38
CA TYR A 68 10.21 -7.24 15.56
C TYR A 68 10.66 -8.29 16.60
N GLY A 69 9.74 -8.62 17.53
CA GLY A 69 10.01 -9.56 18.61
C GLY A 69 10.73 -8.99 19.85
N LYS A 70 11.27 -7.76 19.76
CA LYS A 70 11.90 -7.05 20.90
C LYS A 70 11.08 -5.86 21.40
N SER A 71 9.99 -5.52 20.72
CA SER A 71 9.17 -4.34 20.98
C SER A 71 7.69 -4.68 20.93
N ASP A 72 6.83 -3.87 21.55
CA ASP A 72 5.39 -4.03 21.41
C ASP A 72 4.91 -3.66 20.00
N TRP A 73 4.70 -4.68 19.19
CA TRP A 73 4.28 -4.53 17.81
C TRP A 73 2.85 -3.99 17.67
N ARG A 74 2.04 -4.08 18.72
CA ARG A 74 0.69 -3.49 18.76
C ARG A 74 0.78 -1.96 18.73
N GLU A 75 1.72 -1.38 19.46
CA GLU A 75 1.99 0.06 19.41
C GLU A 75 2.60 0.49 18.07
N LEU A 76 3.45 -0.33 17.48
CA LEU A 76 4.03 -0.04 16.17
C LEU A 76 2.98 -0.06 15.06
N ARG A 77 1.99 -0.94 15.11
CA ARG A 77 0.88 -0.97 14.14
C ARG A 77 0.15 0.37 14.05
N LYS A 78 0.00 1.09 15.16
CA LYS A 78 -0.61 2.43 15.16
C LYS A 78 0.18 3.44 14.34
N LYS A 79 1.48 3.19 14.13
CA LYS A 79 2.38 4.03 13.31
C LYS A 79 2.41 3.62 11.83
N ILE A 80 1.70 2.55 11.47
CA ILE A 80 1.53 2.06 10.10
C ILE A 80 0.05 2.20 9.74
N GLY A 81 -0.25 3.01 8.74
CA GLY A 81 -1.55 3.01 8.11
C GLY A 81 -1.62 1.89 7.07
N LEU A 82 -2.65 1.06 7.12
CA LEU A 82 -2.92 0.04 6.13
C LEU A 82 -4.28 0.30 5.48
N VAL A 83 -4.30 0.37 4.17
CA VAL A 83 -5.51 0.41 3.35
C VAL A 83 -5.49 -0.81 2.43
N SER A 84 -6.44 -1.71 2.61
CA SER A 84 -6.55 -2.95 1.86
C SER A 84 -8.01 -3.34 1.66
N SER A 85 -8.25 -4.29 0.76
CA SER A 85 -9.58 -4.87 0.54
C SER A 85 -10.14 -5.52 1.82
N SER A 86 -9.30 -6.17 2.62
CA SER A 86 -9.71 -6.77 3.90
C SER A 86 -10.22 -5.72 4.88
N VAL A 87 -9.51 -4.60 5.06
CA VAL A 87 -9.96 -3.49 5.92
C VAL A 87 -11.29 -2.92 5.40
N ARG A 88 -11.43 -2.79 4.07
CA ARG A 88 -12.65 -2.30 3.44
C ARG A 88 -13.88 -3.17 3.74
N GLN A 89 -13.73 -4.49 3.73
CA GLN A 89 -14.81 -5.45 3.98
C GLN A 89 -15.28 -5.48 5.44
N MET A 90 -14.46 -4.96 6.35
CA MET A 90 -14.78 -4.93 7.78
C MET A 90 -15.53 -3.65 8.22
N MET A 91 -15.71 -2.66 7.33
CA MET A 91 -16.43 -1.43 7.68
C MET A 91 -17.93 -1.69 7.76
N ALA A 92 -18.58 -1.16 8.79
CA ALA A 92 -20.02 -1.29 8.97
C ALA A 92 -20.78 -0.47 7.92
N ASP A 93 -21.78 -1.08 7.31
CA ASP A 93 -22.53 -0.51 6.19
C ASP A 93 -23.21 0.84 6.52
N ASP A 94 -23.72 1.00 7.74
CA ASP A 94 -24.44 2.18 8.17
C ASP A 94 -23.55 3.24 8.82
N GLU A 95 -22.24 2.96 9.00
CA GLU A 95 -21.32 3.90 9.64
C GLU A 95 -21.07 5.12 8.73
N PRO A 96 -21.27 6.36 9.22
CA PRO A 96 -20.96 7.57 8.47
C PRO A 96 -19.46 7.68 8.17
N ALA A 97 -19.10 8.21 6.99
CA ALA A 97 -17.71 8.40 6.60
C ALA A 97 -16.88 9.18 7.64
N LEU A 98 -17.49 10.15 8.34
CA LEU A 98 -16.83 10.88 9.42
C LEU A 98 -16.45 9.97 10.59
N GLU A 99 -17.32 9.06 10.99
CA GLU A 99 -17.10 8.14 12.09
C GLU A 99 -16.11 7.05 11.69
N THR A 100 -16.22 6.54 10.46
CA THR A 100 -15.21 5.66 9.87
C THR A 100 -13.81 6.27 9.93
N VAL A 101 -13.64 7.54 9.56
CA VAL A 101 -12.33 8.22 9.67
C VAL A 101 -11.91 8.37 11.13
N ALA A 102 -12.81 8.77 12.03
CA ALA A 102 -12.51 8.99 13.45
C ALA A 102 -12.06 7.70 14.16
N SER A 103 -12.66 6.55 13.82
CA SER A 103 -12.29 5.22 14.35
C SER A 103 -10.83 4.85 14.11
N GLY A 104 -10.24 5.42 13.06
CA GLY A 104 -8.82 5.21 12.72
C GLY A 104 -7.83 5.62 13.80
N LYS A 105 -8.19 6.53 14.71
CA LYS A 105 -7.34 6.93 15.85
C LYS A 105 -6.97 5.75 16.75
N TYR A 106 -7.88 4.82 16.89
CA TYR A 106 -7.75 3.67 17.79
C TYR A 106 -7.20 2.44 17.07
N ALA A 107 -7.02 2.50 15.75
CA ALA A 107 -6.68 1.36 14.89
C ALA A 107 -7.64 0.16 15.07
N MET A 108 -8.87 0.42 15.52
CA MET A 108 -9.91 -0.57 15.75
C MET A 108 -10.96 -0.50 14.63
N ILE A 109 -11.43 -1.66 14.24
CA ILE A 109 -12.62 -1.83 13.41
C ILE A 109 -13.78 -2.03 14.40
N ASP A 110 -14.98 -1.54 14.10
CA ASP A 110 -16.11 -1.50 15.03
C ASP A 110 -15.78 -0.77 16.34
N PHE A 111 -15.54 0.52 16.25
CA PHE A 111 -15.30 1.34 17.41
C PHE A 111 -16.63 1.66 18.12
N TRP A 112 -16.90 0.99 19.25
CA TRP A 112 -18.11 1.17 20.07
C TRP A 112 -18.04 2.39 21.01
N GLY A 113 -16.98 3.17 20.97
CA GLY A 113 -16.79 4.35 21.81
C GLY A 113 -17.44 5.61 21.24
N ARG A 114 -17.66 6.60 22.11
CA ARG A 114 -18.10 7.92 21.67
C ARG A 114 -16.94 8.71 21.09
N VAL A 115 -17.07 9.13 19.83
CA VAL A 115 -16.12 10.04 19.18
C VAL A 115 -16.27 11.44 19.78
N SER A 116 -15.20 11.97 20.37
CA SER A 116 -15.19 13.32 20.94
C SER A 116 -15.34 14.42 19.88
N ARG A 117 -15.71 15.64 20.29
CA ARG A 117 -15.78 16.79 19.38
C ARG A 117 -14.44 17.08 18.69
N ALA A 118 -13.32 16.94 19.43
CA ALA A 118 -11.98 17.15 18.88
C ALA A 118 -11.65 16.12 17.79
N GLU A 119 -12.00 14.86 17.99
CA GLU A 119 -11.81 13.79 17.01
C GLU A 119 -12.67 13.99 15.77
N LYS A 120 -13.94 14.38 15.93
CA LYS A 120 -14.81 14.73 14.79
C LYS A 120 -14.24 15.90 13.98
N SER A 121 -13.72 16.93 14.65
CA SER A 121 -13.06 18.07 13.99
C SER A 121 -11.81 17.63 13.23
N GLN A 122 -10.99 16.75 13.79
CA GLN A 122 -9.81 16.21 13.13
C GLN A 122 -10.19 15.29 11.95
N ALA A 123 -11.18 14.42 12.11
CA ALA A 123 -11.70 13.56 11.05
C ALA A 123 -12.24 14.38 9.88
N LEU A 124 -12.95 15.49 10.14
CA LEU A 124 -13.44 16.38 9.10
C LEU A 124 -12.30 17.05 8.32
N LYS A 125 -11.23 17.48 9.01
CA LYS A 125 -10.02 18.00 8.34
C LYS A 125 -9.37 16.94 7.45
N LEU A 126 -9.33 15.69 7.88
CA LEU A 126 -8.80 14.58 7.08
C LEU A 126 -9.71 14.25 5.89
N LEU A 127 -11.03 14.24 6.07
CA LEU A 127 -11.97 14.09 4.95
C LEU A 127 -11.76 15.18 3.89
N ARG A 128 -11.52 16.43 4.32
CA ARG A 128 -11.17 17.54 3.42
C ARG A 128 -9.85 17.28 2.70
N GLN A 129 -8.82 16.80 3.44
CA GLN A 129 -7.52 16.45 2.87
C GLN A 129 -7.59 15.31 1.83
N VAL A 130 -8.50 14.33 2.03
CA VAL A 130 -8.73 13.24 1.08
C VAL A 130 -9.83 13.54 0.07
N GLU A 131 -10.26 14.80 -0.05
CA GLU A 131 -11.24 15.29 -1.03
C GLU A 131 -12.61 14.58 -0.90
N CYS A 132 -13.04 14.30 0.34
CA CYS A 132 -14.27 13.58 0.67
C CYS A 132 -15.12 14.27 1.74
N GLU A 133 -14.95 15.58 1.98
CA GLU A 133 -15.69 16.31 3.02
C GLU A 133 -17.22 16.23 2.81
N TYR A 134 -17.66 16.29 1.56
CA TYR A 134 -19.08 16.20 1.18
C TYR A 134 -19.72 14.84 1.54
N LEU A 135 -18.93 13.84 1.90
CA LEU A 135 -19.37 12.51 2.29
C LEU A 135 -19.52 12.36 3.81
N ALA A 136 -19.18 13.36 4.63
CA ALA A 136 -19.02 13.22 6.07
C ALA A 136 -20.21 12.53 6.76
N ALA A 137 -21.44 12.86 6.37
CA ALA A 137 -22.67 12.27 6.91
C ALA A 137 -23.19 11.06 6.13
N ARG A 138 -22.54 10.68 5.01
CA ARG A 138 -23.02 9.56 4.18
C ARG A 138 -22.59 8.22 4.78
N PRO A 139 -23.51 7.23 4.87
CA PRO A 139 -23.20 5.91 5.33
C PRO A 139 -22.28 5.17 4.34
N TRP A 140 -21.46 4.27 4.87
CA TRP A 140 -20.46 3.51 4.11
C TRP A 140 -21.03 2.81 2.87
N ARG A 141 -22.21 2.18 3.00
CA ARG A 141 -22.84 1.39 1.93
C ARG A 141 -23.12 2.19 0.64
N VAL A 142 -23.40 3.50 0.75
CA VAL A 142 -23.72 4.33 -0.43
C VAL A 142 -22.51 4.96 -1.09
N LEU A 143 -21.31 4.78 -0.52
CA LEU A 143 -20.08 5.31 -1.09
C LEU A 143 -19.66 4.48 -2.30
N SER A 144 -19.24 5.15 -3.38
CA SER A 144 -18.55 4.51 -4.50
C SER A 144 -17.23 3.89 -4.05
N GLN A 145 -16.69 2.99 -4.84
CA GLN A 145 -15.44 2.31 -4.50
C GLN A 145 -14.25 3.27 -4.36
N GLY A 146 -14.15 4.28 -5.22
CA GLY A 146 -13.11 5.31 -5.13
C GLY A 146 -13.26 6.21 -3.90
N GLU A 147 -14.50 6.54 -3.52
CA GLU A 147 -14.80 7.28 -2.28
C GLU A 147 -14.43 6.46 -1.05
N ARG A 148 -14.80 5.17 -1.01
CA ARG A 148 -14.40 4.24 0.07
C ARG A 148 -12.89 4.18 0.24
N GLN A 149 -12.13 4.10 -0.86
CA GLN A 149 -10.67 4.08 -0.79
C GLN A 149 -10.10 5.38 -0.19
N ARG A 150 -10.62 6.54 -0.59
CA ARG A 150 -10.17 7.82 -0.03
C ARG A 150 -10.56 7.99 1.44
N VAL A 151 -11.76 7.56 1.83
CA VAL A 151 -12.20 7.56 3.24
C VAL A 151 -11.31 6.64 4.09
N LEU A 152 -10.94 5.44 3.60
CA LEU A 152 -10.00 4.57 4.29
C LEU A 152 -8.60 5.17 4.42
N ILE A 153 -8.14 5.96 3.45
CA ILE A 153 -6.89 6.71 3.60
C ILE A 153 -7.05 7.76 4.71
N GLY A 154 -8.15 8.50 4.73
CA GLY A 154 -8.47 9.43 5.82
C GLY A 154 -8.45 8.75 7.18
N ARG A 155 -9.08 7.58 7.27
CA ARG A 155 -9.06 6.72 8.47
C ARG A 155 -7.63 6.33 8.87
N ALA A 156 -6.83 5.84 7.94
CA ALA A 156 -5.44 5.48 8.22
C ALA A 156 -4.60 6.69 8.67
N LEU A 157 -4.83 7.87 8.11
CA LEU A 157 -4.14 9.11 8.48
C LEU A 157 -4.54 9.63 9.87
N MET A 158 -5.70 9.22 10.41
CA MET A 158 -6.17 9.66 11.73
C MET A 158 -5.21 9.26 12.87
N ALA A 159 -4.56 8.12 12.75
CA ALA A 159 -3.50 7.67 13.68
C ALA A 159 -2.16 8.40 13.50
N LYS A 160 -2.04 9.32 12.52
CA LYS A 160 -0.79 10.01 12.16
C LYS A 160 0.35 9.02 11.86
N PRO A 161 0.15 8.08 10.95
CA PRO A 161 1.14 7.05 10.64
C PRO A 161 2.40 7.66 10.06
N ARG A 162 3.53 6.96 10.20
CA ARG A 162 4.80 7.31 9.58
C ARG A 162 4.98 6.61 8.23
N VAL A 163 4.29 5.49 8.06
CA VAL A 163 4.24 4.72 6.82
C VAL A 163 2.77 4.46 6.49
N LEU A 164 2.37 4.68 5.24
CA LEU A 164 1.04 4.36 4.71
C LEU A 164 1.18 3.32 3.60
N ILE A 165 0.66 2.14 3.87
CA ILE A 165 0.64 1.02 2.92
C ILE A 165 -0.72 0.99 2.23
N LEU A 166 -0.70 0.94 0.91
CA LEU A 166 -1.87 0.89 0.04
C LEU A 166 -1.80 -0.42 -0.76
N ASP A 167 -2.58 -1.41 -0.34
CA ASP A 167 -2.58 -2.74 -0.94
C ASP A 167 -3.65 -2.85 -2.02
N GLU A 168 -3.22 -2.85 -3.28
CA GLU A 168 -4.03 -2.89 -4.50
C GLU A 168 -5.21 -1.87 -4.46
N PRO A 169 -4.94 -0.59 -4.18
CA PRO A 169 -5.99 0.38 -3.89
C PRO A 169 -6.87 0.72 -5.10
N CYS A 170 -6.41 0.44 -6.30
CA CYS A 170 -7.16 0.69 -7.53
C CYS A 170 -7.99 -0.51 -8.00
N ALA A 171 -7.95 -1.64 -7.27
CA ALA A 171 -8.72 -2.83 -7.65
C ALA A 171 -10.23 -2.54 -7.72
N GLY A 172 -10.83 -2.83 -8.88
CA GLY A 172 -12.25 -2.63 -9.14
C GLY A 172 -12.68 -1.17 -9.40
N LEU A 173 -11.74 -0.23 -9.56
CA LEU A 173 -12.04 1.10 -10.06
C LEU A 173 -12.14 1.09 -11.59
N ASP A 174 -13.13 1.81 -12.14
CA ASP A 174 -13.14 2.12 -13.55
C ASP A 174 -11.95 3.02 -13.94
N PRO A 175 -11.60 3.15 -15.24
CA PRO A 175 -10.43 3.91 -15.67
C PRO A 175 -10.40 5.37 -15.22
N ALA A 176 -11.55 6.06 -15.17
CA ALA A 176 -11.63 7.45 -14.76
C ALA A 176 -11.45 7.60 -13.25
N ALA A 177 -12.15 6.77 -12.45
CA ALA A 177 -12.02 6.74 -11.00
C ALA A 177 -10.59 6.37 -10.57
N ARG A 178 -9.95 5.41 -11.28
CA ARG A 178 -8.55 5.05 -11.07
C ARG A 178 -7.62 6.23 -11.30
N GLU A 179 -7.78 6.95 -12.41
CA GLU A 179 -6.92 8.10 -12.71
C GLU A 179 -7.10 9.21 -11.67
N HIS A 180 -8.33 9.54 -11.28
CA HIS A 180 -8.59 10.52 -10.21
C HIS A 180 -7.92 10.11 -8.89
N PHE A 181 -8.01 8.84 -8.53
CA PHE A 181 -7.38 8.29 -7.32
C PHE A 181 -5.84 8.38 -7.40
N LEU A 182 -5.24 8.05 -8.53
CA LEU A 182 -3.80 8.14 -8.73
C LEU A 182 -3.31 9.59 -8.67
N GLN A 183 -4.05 10.54 -9.24
CA GLN A 183 -3.74 11.97 -9.12
C GLN A 183 -3.85 12.45 -7.67
N PHE A 184 -4.83 11.96 -6.92
CA PHE A 184 -4.92 12.22 -5.48
C PHE A 184 -3.67 11.68 -4.74
N LEU A 185 -3.24 10.44 -4.99
CA LEU A 185 -2.01 9.88 -4.39
C LEU A 185 -0.76 10.70 -4.75
N GLN A 186 -0.68 11.20 -5.99
CA GLN A 186 0.40 12.09 -6.42
C GLN A 186 0.43 13.38 -5.59
N ARG A 187 -0.72 13.99 -5.30
CA ARG A 187 -0.82 15.19 -4.45
C ARG A 187 -0.48 14.87 -3.01
N LEU A 188 -1.03 13.78 -2.48
CA LEU A 188 -0.78 13.33 -1.10
C LEU A 188 0.72 13.12 -0.86
N GLY A 189 1.42 12.40 -1.73
CA GLY A 189 2.84 12.09 -1.57
C GLY A 189 3.77 13.31 -1.73
N LYS A 190 3.33 14.36 -2.44
CA LYS A 190 4.08 15.62 -2.54
C LYS A 190 4.00 16.50 -1.28
N ASN A 191 3.04 16.25 -0.40
CA ASN A 191 2.91 17.01 0.83
C ASN A 191 4.08 16.68 1.77
N LYS A 192 4.79 17.71 2.26
CA LYS A 192 5.95 17.56 3.16
C LYS A 192 5.64 16.80 4.45
N ASN A 193 4.38 16.85 4.89
CA ASN A 193 3.91 16.16 6.10
C ASN A 193 3.31 14.76 5.80
N SER A 194 3.39 14.31 4.56
CA SER A 194 2.90 12.97 4.19
C SER A 194 3.71 11.87 4.86
N PRO A 195 3.07 10.76 5.25
CA PRO A 195 3.81 9.55 5.60
C PRO A 195 4.59 9.03 4.38
N THR A 196 5.55 8.15 4.61
CA THR A 196 6.12 7.36 3.52
C THR A 196 5.03 6.50 2.90
N LEU A 197 4.80 6.67 1.60
CA LEU A 197 3.83 5.85 0.86
C LEU A 197 4.48 4.58 0.36
N VAL A 198 3.81 3.45 0.56
CA VAL A 198 4.15 2.15 -0.02
C VAL A 198 2.93 1.66 -0.79
N LEU A 199 2.98 1.75 -2.12
CA LEU A 199 1.94 1.23 -3.01
C LEU A 199 2.27 -0.22 -3.36
N VAL A 200 1.31 -1.11 -3.18
CA VAL A 200 1.42 -2.51 -3.61
C VAL A 200 0.49 -2.71 -4.79
N THR A 201 1.05 -3.16 -5.90
CA THR A 201 0.28 -3.36 -7.13
C THR A 201 0.96 -4.37 -8.06
N HIS A 202 0.21 -4.86 -9.03
CA HIS A 202 0.71 -5.61 -10.17
C HIS A 202 0.55 -4.84 -11.50
N HIS A 203 0.08 -3.58 -11.42
CA HIS A 203 -0.15 -2.69 -12.57
C HIS A 203 0.93 -1.59 -12.65
N VAL A 204 1.69 -1.58 -13.74
CA VAL A 204 2.75 -0.60 -13.98
C VAL A 204 2.18 0.82 -14.17
N GLU A 205 0.99 0.90 -14.73
CA GLU A 205 0.25 2.14 -15.01
C GLU A 205 -0.14 2.92 -13.75
N GLU A 206 -0.17 2.25 -12.61
CA GLU A 206 -0.49 2.87 -11.31
C GLU A 206 0.70 3.59 -10.67
N ILE A 207 1.91 3.39 -11.23
CA ILE A 207 3.14 3.94 -10.68
C ILE A 207 3.28 5.43 -11.02
N MET A 208 2.80 6.27 -10.12
CA MET A 208 2.86 7.72 -10.25
C MET A 208 4.29 8.28 -10.09
N PRO A 209 4.57 9.49 -10.63
CA PRO A 209 5.87 10.13 -10.48
C PRO A 209 6.37 10.29 -9.05
N VAL A 210 5.47 10.45 -8.07
CA VAL A 210 5.82 10.62 -6.65
C VAL A 210 6.56 9.41 -6.07
N PHE A 211 6.30 8.20 -6.58
CA PHE A 211 7.05 7.02 -6.18
C PHE A 211 8.44 7.05 -6.79
N SER A 212 9.46 7.01 -5.95
CA SER A 212 10.86 7.14 -6.34
C SER A 212 11.57 5.81 -6.50
N HIS A 213 11.11 4.75 -5.81
CA HIS A 213 11.75 3.44 -5.72
C HIS A 213 10.77 2.31 -5.94
N LEU A 214 11.30 1.16 -6.37
CA LEU A 214 10.54 -0.08 -6.52
C LEU A 214 11.24 -1.24 -5.81
N LEU A 215 10.41 -2.06 -5.16
CA LEU A 215 10.74 -3.43 -4.76
C LEU A 215 9.97 -4.37 -5.70
N VAL A 216 10.69 -5.18 -6.47
CA VAL A 216 10.09 -6.18 -7.36
C VAL A 216 10.21 -7.55 -6.72
N LEU A 217 9.07 -8.20 -6.52
CA LEU A 217 8.98 -9.56 -5.98
C LEU A 217 8.64 -10.55 -7.09
N LYS A 218 9.35 -11.68 -7.10
CA LYS A 218 9.06 -12.82 -7.96
C LYS A 218 9.28 -14.12 -7.18
N ASN A 219 8.28 -14.99 -7.14
CA ASN A 219 8.36 -16.31 -6.49
C ASN A 219 8.95 -16.24 -5.07
N GLY A 220 8.48 -15.28 -4.27
CA GLY A 220 8.92 -15.09 -2.89
C GLY A 220 10.33 -14.50 -2.70
N LYS A 221 10.97 -14.02 -3.76
CA LYS A 221 12.32 -13.43 -3.72
C LYS A 221 12.32 -12.00 -4.25
N VAL A 222 13.30 -11.22 -3.81
CA VAL A 222 13.56 -9.89 -4.38
C VAL A 222 14.28 -10.05 -5.71
N LEU A 223 13.66 -9.58 -6.79
CA LEU A 223 14.29 -9.49 -8.10
C LEU A 223 15.07 -8.19 -8.26
N ALA A 224 14.55 -7.09 -7.72
CA ALA A 224 15.19 -5.77 -7.70
C ALA A 224 14.61 -4.91 -6.57
N ALA A 225 15.42 -4.05 -5.95
CA ALA A 225 15.00 -3.09 -4.92
C ALA A 225 15.80 -1.79 -5.06
N GLU A 226 15.41 -0.92 -6.01
CA GLU A 226 16.20 0.24 -6.40
C GLU A 226 15.33 1.42 -6.87
N LYS A 227 15.99 2.47 -7.37
CA LYS A 227 15.31 3.62 -7.99
C LYS A 227 14.40 3.15 -9.14
N LYS A 228 13.24 3.76 -9.22
CA LYS A 228 12.22 3.47 -10.24
C LYS A 228 12.79 3.44 -11.67
N SER A 229 13.65 4.39 -12.00
CA SER A 229 14.24 4.50 -13.34
C SER A 229 15.13 3.32 -13.73
N SER A 230 15.78 2.66 -12.75
CA SER A 230 16.62 1.49 -13.00
C SER A 230 15.80 0.22 -13.16
N VAL A 231 14.65 0.14 -12.49
CA VAL A 231 13.84 -1.09 -12.38
C VAL A 231 12.75 -1.20 -13.46
N LEU A 232 12.09 -0.07 -13.81
CA LEU A 232 11.00 -0.08 -14.79
C LEU A 232 11.52 -0.13 -16.23
N ASN A 233 12.00 -1.31 -16.62
CA ASN A 233 12.43 -1.61 -17.99
C ASN A 233 11.86 -2.95 -18.46
N SER A 234 11.87 -3.16 -19.77
CA SER A 234 11.26 -4.35 -20.39
C SER A 234 11.91 -5.66 -19.94
N LYS A 235 13.22 -5.67 -19.63
CA LYS A 235 13.96 -6.86 -19.20
C LYS A 235 13.47 -7.33 -17.82
N ILE A 236 13.49 -6.44 -16.83
CA ILE A 236 13.07 -6.78 -15.46
C ILE A 236 11.57 -7.13 -15.43
N LEU A 237 10.72 -6.38 -16.13
CA LEU A 237 9.28 -6.65 -16.11
C LEU A 237 8.94 -7.94 -16.88
N SER A 238 9.65 -8.28 -17.94
CA SER A 238 9.47 -9.59 -18.60
C SER A 238 9.84 -10.74 -17.65
N GLN A 239 10.90 -10.59 -16.88
CA GLN A 239 11.25 -11.56 -15.84
C GLN A 239 10.19 -11.64 -14.75
N THR A 240 9.71 -10.48 -14.27
CA THR A 240 8.69 -10.38 -13.20
C THR A 240 7.41 -11.11 -13.56
N PHE A 241 6.89 -10.86 -14.76
CA PHE A 241 5.58 -11.39 -15.20
C PHE A 241 5.67 -12.70 -15.98
N GLY A 242 6.87 -13.19 -16.28
CA GLY A 242 7.05 -14.45 -17.02
C GLY A 242 6.61 -14.36 -18.50
N ALA A 243 6.44 -13.16 -19.04
CA ALA A 243 6.01 -12.91 -20.41
C ALA A 243 6.88 -11.82 -21.04
N LYS A 244 7.07 -11.87 -22.36
CA LYS A 244 7.79 -10.81 -23.07
C LYS A 244 6.94 -9.55 -23.07
N VAL A 245 7.44 -8.48 -22.41
CA VAL A 245 6.72 -7.21 -22.32
C VAL A 245 7.56 -6.06 -22.87
N LYS A 246 6.88 -5.06 -23.41
CA LYS A 246 7.46 -3.77 -23.80
C LYS A 246 6.97 -2.69 -22.84
N VAL A 247 7.92 -2.01 -22.22
CA VAL A 247 7.65 -0.88 -21.34
C VAL A 247 7.84 0.42 -22.10
N GLN A 248 6.92 1.35 -21.91
CA GLN A 248 6.99 2.68 -22.49
C GLN A 248 6.83 3.74 -21.40
N LEU A 249 7.56 4.83 -21.52
CA LEU A 249 7.41 6.01 -20.69
C LEU A 249 6.91 7.16 -21.57
N LYS A 250 5.68 7.63 -21.31
CA LYS A 250 5.07 8.78 -21.99
C LYS A 250 4.49 9.73 -20.95
N LEU A 251 4.77 11.03 -21.06
CA LEU A 251 4.28 12.07 -20.12
C LEU A 251 4.50 11.74 -18.63
N LYS A 252 5.69 11.20 -18.30
CA LYS A 252 6.08 10.74 -16.95
C LYS A 252 5.22 9.58 -16.40
N ARG A 253 4.47 8.90 -17.24
CA ARG A 253 3.67 7.70 -16.92
C ARG A 253 4.24 6.50 -17.65
N TYR A 254 4.31 5.39 -16.94
CA TYR A 254 4.70 4.12 -17.51
C TYR A 254 3.48 3.36 -18.00
N SER A 255 3.65 2.64 -19.10
CA SER A 255 2.69 1.67 -19.60
C SER A 255 3.43 0.40 -20.03
N MET A 256 2.74 -0.72 -20.03
CA MET A 256 3.27 -2.02 -20.36
C MET A 256 2.36 -2.73 -21.35
N ALA A 257 2.93 -3.21 -22.44
CA ALA A 257 2.25 -4.07 -23.40
C ALA A 257 2.87 -5.47 -23.37
N VAL A 258 2.04 -6.50 -23.28
CA VAL A 258 2.47 -7.88 -23.42
C VAL A 258 2.62 -8.18 -24.91
N LEU A 259 3.81 -8.62 -25.32
CA LEU A 259 4.08 -9.04 -26.67
C LEU A 259 3.71 -10.52 -26.79
N SER A 260 2.47 -10.83 -27.23
CA SER A 260 2.10 -12.19 -27.55
C SER A 260 2.99 -12.73 -28.66
N ARG A 261 3.52 -13.95 -28.51
CA ARG A 261 3.90 -14.71 -29.71
C ARG A 261 2.60 -14.90 -30.50
N SER A 262 2.56 -14.47 -31.74
CA SER A 262 1.51 -14.94 -32.64
C SER A 262 1.73 -16.45 -32.77
N SER A 263 1.02 -17.25 -31.96
CA SER A 263 0.79 -18.63 -32.30
C SER A 263 -0.10 -18.56 -33.54
N ALA A 264 0.49 -18.87 -34.71
CA ALA A 264 -0.28 -19.17 -35.88
C ALA A 264 -1.32 -20.23 -35.42
N ILE A 265 -2.56 -19.85 -35.54
CA ILE A 265 -3.68 -20.80 -35.43
C ILE A 265 -3.56 -21.60 -36.73
N THR A 266 -2.99 -22.80 -36.64
CA THR A 266 -3.14 -23.86 -37.64
C THR A 266 -4.38 -24.66 -37.29
#